data_5980fb7d56c525b73a2d7f73456ad66f
#
_entry.id   5980fb7d56c525b73a2d7f73456ad66f
#
_cell.length_a   1.000
_cell.length_b   1.000
_cell.length_c   1.000
_cell.angle_alpha   90.00
_cell.angle_beta   90.00
_cell.angle_gamma   90.00
#
_symmetry.space_group_name_H-M   'P 1'
#
loop_
_entity.id
_entity.type
_entity.pdbx_description
1 polymer ?
#
loop_
_entity_poly.entity_id
_entity_poly.type
_entity_poly.pdbx_seq_one_letter_code
_entity_poly.pdbx_strand_id
1 'polypeptide(L)'
;MNIQNILELSKQLEVLGFHDAGSLLLKRICFNPANFYLLQRVIKEKDVLLFSLYFELLQKTDKYRMQYYDVTLQKANGGLVLPVDGVNPAELEKQMVAIDWKKAFSLDDKKSWNADDKSTWETESRISGIIESLSILEKSEPGKVIASALKQMFWAGTLHQEIVGSITLVKNKADVNQRFYISEDGAGITTDEAYRFLQNKYMEKQLQLKRKQADNGDESIDEESNGTSGSGLLKKKRIAGRGKRNRVNQD
;
A
#
# COMPACT_ATOMS: atom_id res chain seq x y z
N MET A 1 -2.77 -23.77 -21.98
CA MET A 1 -2.24 -22.39 -21.75
C MET A 1 -2.36 -21.60 -23.05
N ASN A 2 -3.11 -20.50 -23.05
CA ASN A 2 -3.36 -19.69 -24.25
C ASN A 2 -2.30 -18.56 -24.36
N ILE A 3 -1.28 -18.78 -25.20
CA ILE A 3 -0.15 -17.84 -25.40
C ILE A 3 -0.65 -16.49 -25.91
N GLN A 4 -1.64 -16.47 -26.82
CA GLN A 4 -2.21 -15.23 -27.34
C GLN A 4 -2.82 -14.39 -26.23
N ASN A 5 -3.53 -15.01 -25.31
CA ASN A 5 -4.12 -14.30 -24.15
C ASN A 5 -3.03 -13.71 -23.22
N ILE A 6 -1.91 -14.41 -23.03
CA ILE A 6 -0.80 -13.89 -22.22
C ILE A 6 -0.19 -12.64 -22.87
N LEU A 7 -0.02 -12.65 -24.19
CA LEU A 7 0.48 -11.49 -24.93
C LEU A 7 -0.49 -10.29 -24.87
N GLU A 8 -1.79 -10.55 -24.98
CA GLU A 8 -2.84 -9.53 -24.84
C GLU A 8 -2.81 -8.90 -23.45
N LEU A 9 -2.76 -9.72 -22.39
CA LEU A 9 -2.67 -9.26 -21.01
C LEU A 9 -1.37 -8.50 -20.72
N SER A 10 -0.23 -8.96 -21.27
CA SER A 10 1.05 -8.27 -21.09
C SER A 10 1.01 -6.87 -21.70
N LYS A 11 0.46 -6.73 -22.91
CA LYS A 11 0.26 -5.42 -23.56
C LYS A 11 -0.70 -4.53 -22.74
N GLN A 12 -1.78 -5.11 -22.23
CA GLN A 12 -2.70 -4.38 -21.35
C GLN A 12 -2.01 -3.85 -20.11
N LEU A 13 -1.19 -4.68 -19.45
CA LEU A 13 -0.40 -4.28 -18.28
C LEU A 13 0.59 -3.16 -18.59
N GLU A 14 1.25 -3.20 -19.75
CA GLU A 14 2.14 -2.13 -20.20
C GLU A 14 1.40 -0.81 -20.40
N VAL A 15 0.22 -0.84 -21.06
CA VAL A 15 -0.62 0.36 -21.27
C VAL A 15 -1.09 0.95 -19.95
N LEU A 16 -1.40 0.11 -18.96
CA LEU A 16 -1.79 0.56 -17.62
C LEU A 16 -0.58 1.06 -16.78
N GLY A 17 0.65 0.86 -17.24
CA GLY A 17 1.88 1.30 -16.59
C GLY A 17 2.54 0.25 -15.68
N PHE A 18 2.20 -1.05 -15.84
CA PHE A 18 2.81 -2.17 -15.11
C PHE A 18 3.87 -2.88 -15.95
N HIS A 19 4.95 -2.17 -16.29
CA HIS A 19 5.97 -2.63 -17.25
C HIS A 19 6.69 -3.93 -16.86
N ASP A 20 6.85 -4.21 -15.56
CA ASP A 20 7.57 -5.39 -15.07
C ASP A 20 6.63 -6.59 -14.75
N ALA A 21 5.33 -6.46 -14.95
CA ALA A 21 4.36 -7.47 -14.53
C ALA A 21 4.27 -8.69 -15.46
N GLY A 22 4.72 -8.56 -16.71
CA GLY A 22 4.56 -9.60 -17.75
C GLY A 22 5.26 -10.92 -17.40
N SER A 23 6.48 -10.87 -16.86
CA SER A 23 7.24 -12.07 -16.45
C SER A 23 6.58 -12.78 -15.27
N LEU A 24 6.07 -12.04 -14.29
CA LEU A 24 5.35 -12.59 -13.15
C LEU A 24 3.99 -13.17 -13.57
N LEU A 25 3.30 -12.50 -14.51
CA LEU A 25 2.06 -13.00 -15.11
C LEU A 25 2.27 -14.39 -15.73
N LEU A 26 3.31 -14.54 -16.57
CA LEU A 26 3.64 -15.81 -17.20
C LEU A 26 3.89 -16.91 -16.16
N LYS A 27 4.72 -16.64 -15.15
CA LYS A 27 5.01 -17.60 -14.08
C LYS A 27 3.73 -18.06 -13.36
N ARG A 28 2.80 -17.15 -13.08
CA ARG A 28 1.54 -17.50 -12.38
C ARG A 28 0.60 -18.30 -13.25
N ILE A 29 0.43 -17.93 -14.52
CA ILE A 29 -0.47 -18.61 -15.46
C ILE A 29 0.01 -20.05 -15.76
N CYS A 30 1.32 -20.33 -15.71
CA CYS A 30 1.85 -21.69 -15.90
C CYS A 30 1.28 -22.72 -14.94
N PHE A 31 0.87 -22.31 -13.73
CA PHE A 31 0.24 -23.21 -12.74
C PHE A 31 -1.29 -23.34 -12.95
N ASN A 32 -1.84 -22.70 -13.96
CA ASN A 32 -3.26 -22.72 -14.32
C ASN A 32 -4.25 -22.54 -13.12
N PRO A 33 -4.04 -21.53 -12.26
CA PRO A 33 -4.95 -21.30 -11.13
C PRO A 33 -6.28 -20.72 -11.62
N ALA A 34 -7.40 -20.98 -10.91
CA ALA A 34 -8.70 -20.39 -11.22
C ALA A 34 -8.70 -18.86 -11.09
N ASN A 35 -7.93 -18.34 -10.15
CA ASN A 35 -7.68 -16.92 -9.95
C ASN A 35 -6.35 -16.70 -9.24
N PHE A 36 -5.80 -15.50 -9.34
CA PHE A 36 -4.57 -15.13 -8.64
C PHE A 36 -4.42 -13.62 -8.53
N TYR A 37 -3.49 -13.22 -7.63
CA TYR A 37 -3.05 -11.84 -7.49
C TYR A 37 -1.60 -11.69 -7.92
N LEU A 38 -1.29 -10.57 -8.63
CA LEU A 38 0.07 -10.11 -8.83
C LEU A 38 0.28 -8.85 -7.98
N LEU A 39 1.32 -8.88 -7.16
CA LEU A 39 1.73 -7.71 -6.40
C LEU A 39 2.78 -6.93 -7.20
N GLN A 40 2.59 -5.62 -7.31
CA GLN A 40 3.51 -4.71 -7.96
C GLN A 40 3.79 -3.52 -7.05
N ARG A 41 5.03 -3.08 -7.04
CA ARG A 41 5.48 -1.91 -6.32
C ARG A 41 5.97 -0.87 -7.32
N VAL A 42 5.40 0.33 -7.23
CA VAL A 42 5.79 1.45 -8.09
C VAL A 42 6.21 2.60 -7.17
N ILE A 43 7.38 3.16 -7.41
CA ILE A 43 7.86 4.36 -6.72
C ILE A 43 7.57 5.56 -7.61
N LYS A 44 6.86 6.54 -7.07
CA LYS A 44 6.59 7.83 -7.71
C LYS A 44 7.08 8.94 -6.78
N GLU A 45 8.10 9.67 -7.22
CA GLU A 45 8.75 10.70 -6.41
C GLU A 45 9.27 10.15 -5.06
N LYS A 46 8.61 10.49 -3.96
CA LYS A 46 8.92 10.01 -2.60
C LYS A 46 7.90 9.01 -2.07
N ASP A 47 6.89 8.71 -2.86
CA ASP A 47 5.77 7.88 -2.46
C ASP A 47 5.91 6.46 -3.00
N VAL A 48 5.40 5.50 -2.25
CA VAL A 48 5.33 4.10 -2.66
C VAL A 48 3.88 3.73 -2.93
N LEU A 49 3.63 3.19 -4.11
CA LEU A 49 2.36 2.63 -4.50
C LEU A 49 2.47 1.10 -4.52
N LEU A 50 1.62 0.46 -3.75
CA LEU A 50 1.49 -1.00 -3.74
C LEU A 50 0.22 -1.37 -4.48
N PHE A 51 0.38 -2.11 -5.57
CA PHE A 51 -0.70 -2.60 -6.40
C PHE A 51 -0.91 -4.09 -6.18
N SER A 52 -2.17 -4.51 -6.10
CA SER A 52 -2.60 -5.90 -6.08
C SER A 52 -3.55 -6.13 -7.25
N LEU A 53 -3.04 -6.73 -8.33
CA LEU A 53 -3.76 -6.95 -9.58
C LEU A 53 -4.46 -8.30 -9.52
N TYR A 54 -5.78 -8.32 -9.69
CA TYR A 54 -6.60 -9.53 -9.63
C TYR A 54 -6.92 -10.06 -11.02
N PHE A 55 -6.62 -11.34 -11.22
CA PHE A 55 -6.88 -12.09 -12.45
C PHE A 55 -7.80 -13.28 -12.17
N GLU A 56 -8.68 -13.55 -13.11
CA GLU A 56 -9.62 -14.66 -13.06
C GLU A 56 -9.62 -15.42 -14.40
N LEU A 57 -9.69 -16.76 -14.31
CA LEU A 57 -9.84 -17.64 -15.46
C LEU A 57 -11.30 -17.70 -15.89
N LEU A 58 -11.59 -17.28 -17.09
CA LEU A 58 -12.91 -17.39 -17.72
C LEU A 58 -13.11 -18.81 -18.23
N GLN A 59 -13.83 -19.64 -17.50
CA GLN A 59 -14.02 -21.08 -17.79
C GLN A 59 -14.54 -21.37 -19.22
N LYS A 60 -15.35 -20.46 -19.79
CA LYS A 60 -15.93 -20.63 -21.13
C LYS A 60 -14.90 -20.48 -22.27
N THR A 61 -13.85 -19.72 -22.07
CA THR A 61 -12.89 -19.36 -23.12
C THR A 61 -11.48 -19.82 -22.83
N ASP A 62 -11.22 -20.38 -21.65
CA ASP A 62 -9.86 -20.73 -21.15
C ASP A 62 -8.89 -19.54 -21.27
N LYS A 63 -9.42 -18.33 -21.02
CA LYS A 63 -8.67 -17.07 -21.03
C LYS A 63 -8.68 -16.43 -19.65
N TYR A 64 -7.54 -15.89 -19.24
CA TYR A 64 -7.46 -15.03 -18.07
C TYR A 64 -7.91 -13.61 -18.42
N ARG A 65 -8.55 -12.94 -17.46
CA ARG A 65 -8.93 -11.54 -17.54
C ARG A 65 -8.53 -10.82 -16.24
N MET A 66 -7.94 -9.66 -16.39
CA MET A 66 -7.75 -8.74 -15.26
C MET A 66 -9.08 -8.06 -14.94
N GLN A 67 -9.58 -8.23 -13.71
CA GLN A 67 -10.88 -7.71 -13.29
C GLN A 67 -10.76 -6.32 -12.65
N TYR A 68 -9.79 -6.19 -11.77
CA TYR A 68 -9.52 -4.96 -11.04
C TYR A 68 -8.09 -4.97 -10.47
N TYR A 69 -7.69 -3.84 -9.98
CA TYR A 69 -6.55 -3.76 -9.08
C TYR A 69 -6.87 -2.90 -7.86
N ASP A 70 -6.32 -3.29 -6.73
CA ASP A 70 -6.28 -2.48 -5.52
C ASP A 70 -4.94 -1.76 -5.46
N VAL A 71 -4.95 -0.49 -5.09
CA VAL A 71 -3.73 0.29 -4.90
C VAL A 71 -3.74 0.97 -3.55
N THR A 72 -2.60 0.93 -2.87
CA THR A 72 -2.36 1.60 -1.58
C THR A 72 -1.23 2.59 -1.74
N LEU A 73 -1.50 3.85 -1.41
CA LEU A 73 -0.49 4.90 -1.33
C LEU A 73 0.12 4.92 0.07
N GLN A 74 1.42 4.68 0.15
CA GLN A 74 2.23 4.79 1.35
C GLN A 74 3.15 6.01 1.23
N LYS A 75 3.05 6.92 2.20
CA LYS A 75 3.93 8.09 2.27
C LYS A 75 5.22 7.74 3.01
N ALA A 76 6.36 8.13 2.45
CA ALA A 76 7.68 7.87 3.03
C ALA A 76 7.87 8.37 4.48
N ASN A 77 7.04 9.32 4.93
CA ASN A 77 7.12 9.90 6.27
C ASN A 77 6.08 9.32 7.24
N GLY A 78 5.74 8.05 7.13
CA GLY A 78 4.73 7.36 7.96
C GLY A 78 5.04 7.24 9.46
N GLY A 79 5.93 8.05 10.01
CA GLY A 79 6.02 8.27 11.46
C GLY A 79 6.59 7.13 12.31
N LEU A 80 7.36 6.22 11.73
CA LEU A 80 8.06 5.18 12.51
C LEU A 80 9.38 5.74 13.06
N VAL A 81 9.30 6.51 14.14
CA VAL A 81 10.44 7.28 14.66
C VAL A 81 11.09 6.63 15.89
N LEU A 82 10.42 5.71 16.56
CA LEU A 82 10.92 5.11 17.79
C LEU A 82 11.48 3.70 17.55
N PRO A 83 12.63 3.37 18.14
CA PRO A 83 13.14 2.00 18.15
C PRO A 83 12.14 1.04 18.79
N VAL A 84 11.95 -0.13 18.18
CA VAL A 84 11.14 -1.23 18.69
C VAL A 84 12.05 -2.43 18.86
N ASP A 85 12.08 -3.03 20.04
CA ASP A 85 12.92 -4.18 20.38
C ASP A 85 14.42 -3.97 20.05
N GLY A 86 14.91 -2.74 20.20
CA GLY A 86 16.30 -2.38 19.88
C GLY A 86 16.59 -2.12 18.41
N VAL A 87 15.62 -2.33 17.51
CA VAL A 87 15.73 -2.04 16.07
C VAL A 87 15.17 -0.66 15.78
N ASN A 88 15.91 0.17 15.06
CA ASN A 88 15.45 1.46 14.55
C ASN A 88 14.80 1.25 13.17
N PRO A 89 13.46 1.38 13.03
CA PRO A 89 12.77 1.14 11.76
C PRO A 89 13.21 2.08 10.64
N ALA A 90 13.52 3.33 10.95
CA ALA A 90 13.96 4.32 9.95
C ALA A 90 15.35 3.98 9.38
N GLU A 91 16.24 3.47 10.21
CA GLU A 91 17.56 3.01 9.76
C GLU A 91 17.46 1.72 8.95
N LEU A 92 16.61 0.79 9.39
CA LEU A 92 16.33 -0.44 8.66
C LEU A 92 15.70 -0.14 7.27
N GLU A 93 14.80 0.82 7.21
CA GLU A 93 14.21 1.28 5.93
C GLU A 93 15.30 1.83 5.00
N LYS A 94 16.22 2.66 5.50
CA LYS A 94 17.35 3.16 4.69
C LYS A 94 18.24 2.05 4.17
N GLN A 95 18.51 1.04 4.99
CA GLN A 95 19.30 -0.13 4.56
C GLN A 95 18.56 -0.91 3.47
N MET A 96 17.24 -1.08 3.59
CA MET A 96 16.43 -1.76 2.58
C MET A 96 16.32 -0.97 1.27
N VAL A 97 16.27 0.38 1.32
CA VAL A 97 16.30 1.26 0.13
C VAL A 97 17.61 1.11 -0.65
N ALA A 98 18.72 0.90 0.05
CA ALA A 98 20.04 0.82 -0.58
C ALA A 98 20.27 -0.47 -1.39
N ILE A 99 19.35 -1.43 -1.33
CA ILE A 99 19.46 -2.72 -2.03
C ILE A 99 18.52 -2.74 -3.24
N ASP A 100 19.06 -3.12 -4.40
CA ASP A 100 18.23 -3.43 -5.58
C ASP A 100 17.61 -4.83 -5.43
N TRP A 101 16.45 -4.90 -4.77
CA TRP A 101 15.74 -6.14 -4.49
C TRP A 101 15.26 -6.89 -5.75
N LYS A 102 15.19 -6.23 -6.91
CA LYS A 102 14.85 -6.89 -8.18
C LYS A 102 16.01 -7.70 -8.73
N LYS A 103 17.24 -7.25 -8.48
CA LYS A 103 18.47 -7.93 -8.93
C LYS A 103 19.05 -8.87 -7.88
N ALA A 104 18.76 -8.62 -6.61
CA ALA A 104 19.26 -9.45 -5.52
C ALA A 104 18.77 -10.89 -5.69
N PHE A 105 19.71 -11.83 -5.72
CA PHE A 105 19.52 -13.27 -5.95
C PHE A 105 18.95 -13.64 -7.34
N SER A 106 18.98 -12.75 -8.33
CA SER A 106 18.57 -13.09 -9.68
C SER A 106 19.60 -14.00 -10.32
N LEU A 107 19.17 -15.20 -10.66
CA LEU A 107 20.00 -16.18 -11.40
C LEU A 107 20.09 -15.85 -12.91
N ASP A 108 19.22 -14.97 -13.41
CA ASP A 108 19.15 -14.61 -14.82
C ASP A 108 20.28 -13.66 -15.23
N ASP A 109 20.86 -12.94 -14.26
CA ASP A 109 22.00 -12.05 -14.48
C ASP A 109 23.26 -12.54 -13.74
N LYS A 110 23.91 -13.55 -14.34
CA LYS A 110 25.16 -14.14 -13.80
C LYS A 110 26.30 -13.15 -13.60
N LYS A 111 26.19 -11.94 -14.18
CA LYS A 111 27.20 -10.87 -14.00
C LYS A 111 26.93 -10.02 -12.77
N SER A 112 25.67 -9.91 -12.35
CA SER A 112 25.27 -9.07 -11.20
C SER A 112 25.32 -9.82 -9.85
N TRP A 113 25.32 -11.16 -9.89
CA TRP A 113 25.38 -11.99 -8.69
C TRP A 113 26.41 -13.11 -8.86
N ASN A 114 27.66 -12.81 -8.50
CA ASN A 114 28.78 -13.73 -8.61
C ASN A 114 29.33 -14.04 -7.23
N ALA A 115 29.41 -15.33 -6.85
CA ALA A 115 29.93 -15.79 -5.57
C ALA A 115 31.40 -15.39 -5.34
N ASP A 116 32.17 -15.15 -6.39
CA ASP A 116 33.58 -14.77 -6.30
C ASP A 116 33.79 -13.24 -6.21
N ASP A 117 32.69 -12.45 -6.30
CA ASP A 117 32.77 -10.99 -6.23
C ASP A 117 32.54 -10.47 -4.82
N LYS A 118 33.49 -9.63 -4.33
CA LYS A 118 33.42 -9.00 -3.03
C LYS A 118 32.13 -8.17 -2.83
N SER A 119 31.67 -7.50 -3.86
CA SER A 119 30.44 -6.69 -3.81
C SER A 119 29.21 -7.55 -3.54
N THR A 120 29.17 -8.76 -4.07
CA THR A 120 28.11 -9.75 -3.82
C THR A 120 28.10 -10.16 -2.34
N TRP A 121 29.26 -10.49 -1.78
CA TRP A 121 29.39 -10.84 -0.36
C TRP A 121 28.97 -9.72 0.58
N GLU A 122 29.37 -8.47 0.27
CA GLU A 122 28.97 -7.32 1.07
C GLU A 122 27.46 -7.10 1.02
N THR A 123 26.85 -7.32 -0.13
CA THR A 123 25.38 -7.21 -0.30
C THR A 123 24.64 -8.32 0.42
N GLU A 124 25.12 -9.56 0.34
CA GLU A 124 24.57 -10.69 1.09
C GLU A 124 24.66 -10.49 2.61
N SER A 125 25.79 -9.98 3.09
CA SER A 125 25.97 -9.66 4.51
C SER A 125 24.98 -8.58 4.98
N ARG A 126 24.74 -7.55 4.17
CA ARG A 126 23.72 -6.52 4.47
C ARG A 126 22.32 -7.10 4.47
N ILE A 127 21.98 -7.96 3.50
CA ILE A 127 20.68 -8.63 3.43
C ILE A 127 20.48 -9.51 4.66
N SER A 128 21.49 -10.27 5.08
CA SER A 128 21.43 -11.09 6.29
C SER A 128 21.15 -10.25 7.54
N GLY A 129 21.82 -9.11 7.71
CA GLY A 129 21.56 -8.19 8.81
C GLY A 129 20.15 -7.58 8.79
N ILE A 130 19.60 -7.31 7.60
CA ILE A 130 18.23 -6.84 7.43
C ILE A 130 17.23 -7.94 7.84
N ILE A 131 17.46 -9.19 7.41
CA ILE A 131 16.59 -10.34 7.75
C ILE A 131 16.61 -10.58 9.27
N GLU A 132 17.77 -10.49 9.90
CA GLU A 132 17.90 -10.61 11.35
C GLU A 132 17.10 -9.51 12.07
N SER A 133 17.26 -8.25 11.64
CA SER A 133 16.53 -7.11 12.20
C SER A 133 15.01 -7.26 12.05
N LEU A 134 14.54 -7.72 10.89
CA LEU A 134 13.12 -8.02 10.67
C LEU A 134 12.65 -9.15 11.58
N SER A 135 13.46 -10.19 11.78
CA SER A 135 13.14 -11.32 12.67
C SER A 135 13.06 -10.89 14.13
N ILE A 136 13.88 -9.91 14.57
CA ILE A 136 13.79 -9.32 15.90
C ILE A 136 12.46 -8.56 16.05
N LEU A 137 12.11 -7.72 15.07
CA LEU A 137 10.84 -7.00 15.08
C LEU A 137 9.63 -7.93 15.12
N GLU A 138 9.69 -9.07 14.45
CA GLU A 138 8.58 -10.04 14.41
C GLU A 138 8.30 -10.73 15.76
N LYS A 139 9.16 -10.57 16.76
CA LYS A 139 8.96 -11.14 18.11
C LYS A 139 7.88 -10.40 18.92
N SER A 140 7.62 -9.13 18.61
CA SER A 140 6.62 -8.30 19.31
C SER A 140 5.46 -7.91 18.40
N GLU A 141 4.27 -7.69 18.96
CA GLU A 141 3.10 -7.28 18.18
C GLU A 141 3.30 -5.94 17.45
N PRO A 142 3.85 -4.87 18.06
CA PRO A 142 4.11 -3.63 17.34
C PRO A 142 5.19 -3.82 16.27
N GLY A 143 6.21 -4.63 16.54
CA GLY A 143 7.28 -4.93 15.60
C GLY A 143 6.81 -5.75 14.39
N LYS A 144 5.89 -6.71 14.56
CA LYS A 144 5.28 -7.48 13.46
C LYS A 144 4.61 -6.57 12.42
N VAL A 145 3.91 -5.53 12.88
CA VAL A 145 3.26 -4.57 11.97
C VAL A 145 4.31 -3.82 11.14
N ILE A 146 5.40 -3.39 11.78
CA ILE A 146 6.50 -2.68 11.13
C ILE A 146 7.23 -3.60 10.15
N ALA A 147 7.62 -4.81 10.59
CA ALA A 147 8.29 -5.78 9.74
C ALA A 147 7.45 -6.15 8.52
N SER A 148 6.14 -6.39 8.71
CA SER A 148 5.22 -6.69 7.61
C SER A 148 5.10 -5.52 6.63
N ALA A 149 5.05 -4.27 7.13
CA ALA A 149 5.01 -3.08 6.28
C ALA A 149 6.29 -2.92 5.45
N LEU A 150 7.46 -3.12 6.06
CA LEU A 150 8.76 -3.07 5.37
C LEU A 150 8.89 -4.20 4.33
N LYS A 151 8.55 -5.43 4.69
CA LYS A 151 8.53 -6.56 3.74
C LYS A 151 7.61 -6.27 2.56
N GLN A 152 6.41 -5.76 2.81
CA GLN A 152 5.47 -5.38 1.76
C GLN A 152 6.05 -4.26 0.88
N MET A 153 6.68 -3.26 1.48
CA MET A 153 7.23 -2.11 0.77
C MET A 153 8.38 -2.51 -0.17
N PHE A 154 9.27 -3.38 0.26
CA PHE A 154 10.51 -3.67 -0.47
C PHE A 154 10.49 -4.99 -1.23
N TRP A 155 9.76 -6.01 -0.75
CA TRP A 155 9.79 -7.36 -1.32
C TRP A 155 8.61 -7.68 -2.22
N ALA A 156 7.52 -6.88 -2.18
CA ALA A 156 6.39 -7.09 -3.08
C ALA A 156 6.83 -7.05 -4.55
N GLY A 157 6.48 -8.09 -5.33
CA GLY A 157 6.84 -8.22 -6.74
C GLY A 157 8.31 -8.59 -7.00
N THR A 158 9.06 -9.02 -5.98
CA THR A 158 10.44 -9.50 -6.11
C THR A 158 10.55 -11.01 -5.86
N LEU A 159 11.72 -11.60 -6.15
CA LEU A 159 12.01 -13.01 -5.81
C LEU A 159 11.92 -13.28 -4.31
N HIS A 160 12.22 -12.29 -3.47
CA HIS A 160 12.08 -12.43 -2.02
C HIS A 160 10.66 -12.70 -1.57
N GLN A 161 9.66 -12.17 -2.25
CA GLN A 161 8.26 -12.50 -1.97
C GLN A 161 7.98 -13.99 -2.19
N GLU A 162 8.58 -14.59 -3.22
CA GLU A 162 8.42 -16.03 -3.51
C GLU A 162 9.11 -16.92 -2.47
N ILE A 163 10.26 -16.47 -1.95
CA ILE A 163 11.05 -17.22 -0.95
C ILE A 163 10.40 -17.13 0.45
N VAL A 164 9.96 -15.94 0.84
CA VAL A 164 9.42 -15.67 2.19
C VAL A 164 7.96 -16.11 2.34
N GLY A 165 7.28 -16.38 1.23
CA GLY A 165 5.87 -16.76 1.21
C GLY A 165 4.92 -15.57 1.18
N SER A 166 3.71 -15.72 1.75
CA SER A 166 2.70 -14.67 1.71
C SER A 166 3.10 -13.46 2.55
N ILE A 167 3.20 -12.29 1.90
CA ILE A 167 3.38 -11.02 2.60
C ILE A 167 2.01 -10.59 3.12
N THR A 168 1.88 -10.41 4.44
CA THR A 168 0.67 -9.89 5.04
C THR A 168 0.48 -8.43 4.67
N LEU A 169 -0.64 -8.11 4.02
CA LEU A 169 -0.99 -6.73 3.67
C LEU A 169 -1.39 -5.96 4.94
N VAL A 170 -0.49 -5.11 5.42
CA VAL A 170 -0.75 -4.26 6.57
C VAL A 170 -1.33 -2.93 6.10
N LYS A 171 -2.49 -2.57 6.64
CA LYS A 171 -3.13 -1.27 6.40
C LYS A 171 -2.80 -0.33 7.55
N ASN A 172 -1.98 0.67 7.29
CA ASN A 172 -1.75 1.75 8.24
C ASN A 172 -2.93 2.75 8.24
N LYS A 173 -3.24 3.36 9.37
CA LYS A 173 -4.32 4.38 9.45
C LYS A 173 -4.09 5.57 8.52
N ALA A 174 -2.83 5.87 8.22
CA ALA A 174 -2.44 6.93 7.30
C ALA A 174 -2.59 6.54 5.82
N ASP A 175 -2.57 5.25 5.50
CA ASP A 175 -2.62 4.76 4.13
C ASP A 175 -3.94 5.12 3.46
N VAL A 176 -3.84 5.44 2.19
CA VAL A 176 -5.00 5.67 1.34
C VAL A 176 -5.05 4.56 0.31
N ASN A 177 -6.16 3.84 0.28
CA ASN A 177 -6.38 2.75 -0.65
C ASN A 177 -7.58 3.02 -1.56
N GLN A 178 -7.55 2.42 -2.75
CA GLN A 178 -8.63 2.49 -3.73
C GLN A 178 -8.61 1.27 -4.62
N ARG A 179 -9.80 0.80 -5.03
CA ARG A 179 -9.99 -0.21 -6.07
C ARG A 179 -10.37 0.47 -7.37
N PHE A 180 -9.74 0.04 -8.46
CA PHE A 180 -10.06 0.44 -9.82
C PHE A 180 -10.41 -0.80 -10.64
N TYR A 181 -11.58 -0.77 -11.27
CA TYR A 181 -12.06 -1.85 -12.12
C TYR A 181 -11.55 -1.68 -13.54
N ILE A 182 -11.33 -2.81 -14.19
CA ILE A 182 -10.95 -2.88 -15.60
C ILE A 182 -12.21 -3.23 -16.39
N SER A 183 -12.46 -2.50 -17.45
CA SER A 183 -13.59 -2.74 -18.35
C SER A 183 -13.38 -4.00 -19.20
N GLU A 184 -14.43 -4.46 -19.86
CA GLU A 184 -14.37 -5.69 -20.66
C GLU A 184 -13.43 -5.59 -21.87
N ASP A 185 -13.27 -4.41 -22.43
CA ASP A 185 -12.31 -4.10 -23.49
C ASP A 185 -10.86 -3.94 -23.01
N GLY A 186 -10.63 -4.09 -21.71
CA GLY A 186 -9.31 -3.99 -21.09
C GLY A 186 -8.89 -2.57 -20.73
N ALA A 187 -9.74 -1.56 -20.94
CA ALA A 187 -9.45 -0.19 -20.52
C ALA A 187 -9.57 -0.03 -18.99
N GLY A 188 -8.74 0.82 -18.43
CA GLY A 188 -8.73 1.10 -16.99
C GLY A 188 -7.90 2.33 -16.66
N ILE A 189 -7.94 2.71 -15.40
CA ILE A 189 -7.13 3.80 -14.86
C ILE A 189 -5.66 3.37 -14.86
N THR A 190 -4.78 4.22 -15.38
CA THR A 190 -3.32 3.98 -15.39
C THR A 190 -2.71 4.17 -14.01
N THR A 191 -1.49 3.66 -13.82
CA THR A 191 -0.74 3.86 -12.55
C THR A 191 -0.54 5.33 -12.23
N ASP A 192 -0.37 6.22 -13.23
CA ASP A 192 -0.19 7.65 -13.03
C ASP A 192 -1.47 8.37 -12.62
N GLU A 193 -2.60 8.01 -13.24
CA GLU A 193 -3.91 8.53 -12.88
C GLU A 193 -4.32 8.05 -11.48
N ALA A 194 -4.07 6.78 -11.16
CA ALA A 194 -4.30 6.23 -9.83
C ALA A 194 -3.47 6.97 -8.76
N TYR A 195 -2.21 7.30 -9.05
CA TYR A 195 -1.35 8.07 -8.16
C TYR A 195 -1.93 9.46 -7.89
N ARG A 196 -2.31 10.20 -8.93
CA ARG A 196 -2.93 11.54 -8.80
C ARG A 196 -4.21 11.49 -7.98
N PHE A 197 -5.06 10.48 -8.23
CA PHE A 197 -6.28 10.28 -7.48
C PHE A 197 -6.01 10.04 -5.99
N LEU A 198 -5.06 9.16 -5.68
CA LEU A 198 -4.71 8.84 -4.30
C LEU A 198 -4.03 10.01 -3.56
N GLN A 199 -3.24 10.82 -4.25
CA GLN A 199 -2.69 12.06 -3.66
C GLN A 199 -3.79 13.01 -3.24
N ASN A 200 -4.77 13.27 -4.10
CA ASN A 200 -5.92 14.13 -3.77
C ASN A 200 -6.69 13.58 -2.57
N LYS A 201 -6.99 12.30 -2.56
CA LYS A 201 -7.68 11.62 -1.45
C LYS A 201 -6.88 11.68 -0.14
N TYR A 202 -5.55 11.59 -0.22
CA TYR A 202 -4.66 11.77 0.94
C TYR A 202 -4.73 13.19 1.49
N MET A 203 -4.67 14.21 0.64
CA MET A 203 -4.77 15.61 1.04
C MET A 203 -6.11 15.92 1.70
N GLU A 204 -7.22 15.43 1.16
CA GLU A 204 -8.54 15.55 1.77
C GLU A 204 -8.59 14.91 3.17
N LYS A 205 -8.04 13.70 3.32
CA LYS A 205 -7.96 13.01 4.61
C LYS A 205 -7.15 13.81 5.64
N GLN A 206 -6.03 14.41 5.22
CA GLN A 206 -5.22 15.26 6.11
C GLN A 206 -5.96 16.54 6.54
N LEU A 207 -6.67 17.18 5.63
CA LEU A 207 -7.50 18.37 5.94
C LEU A 207 -8.62 18.02 6.93
N GLN A 208 -9.28 16.87 6.76
CA GLN A 208 -10.32 16.39 7.70
C GLN A 208 -9.74 16.12 9.10
N LEU A 209 -8.54 15.51 9.19
CA LEU A 209 -7.87 15.27 10.47
C LEU A 209 -7.51 16.59 11.17
N LYS A 210 -6.98 17.58 10.43
CA LYS A 210 -6.67 18.90 10.99
C LYS A 210 -7.92 19.63 11.51
N ARG A 211 -9.03 19.55 10.78
CA ARG A 211 -10.32 20.14 11.23
C ARG A 211 -10.81 19.49 12.53
N LYS A 212 -10.78 18.16 12.61
CA LYS A 212 -11.16 17.44 13.83
C LYS A 212 -10.27 17.76 15.03
N GLN A 213 -8.97 17.98 14.81
CA GLN A 213 -8.05 18.37 15.88
C GLN A 213 -8.31 19.81 16.35
N ALA A 214 -8.64 20.72 15.44
CA ALA A 214 -9.01 22.09 15.80
C ALA A 214 -10.33 22.13 16.60
N ASP A 215 -11.35 21.36 16.18
CA ASP A 215 -12.63 21.29 16.88
C ASP A 215 -12.48 20.69 18.30
N ASN A 216 -11.63 19.68 18.47
CA ASN A 216 -11.37 19.07 19.80
C ASN A 216 -10.45 19.92 20.70
N GLY A 217 -9.66 20.82 20.11
CA GLY A 217 -8.80 21.75 20.86
C GLY A 217 -9.56 22.92 21.52
N ASP A 218 -10.73 23.25 20.99
CA ASP A 218 -11.56 24.36 21.49
C ASP A 218 -12.42 23.95 22.70
N GLU A 219 -12.64 22.63 22.92
CA GLU A 219 -13.38 22.13 24.09
C GLU A 219 -12.53 22.02 25.37
N SER A 220 -11.20 22.16 25.29
CA SER A 220 -10.31 21.97 26.45
C SER A 220 -9.86 23.26 27.18
N ILE A 221 -10.39 24.44 26.79
CA ILE A 221 -9.98 25.73 27.40
C ILE A 221 -10.99 26.27 28.42
N ASP A 222 -12.17 25.63 28.62
CA ASP A 222 -13.23 26.15 29.51
C ASP A 222 -13.29 25.54 30.90
N GLU A 223 -12.28 24.83 31.41
CA GLU A 223 -12.30 24.26 32.78
C GLU A 223 -11.14 24.67 33.69
N GLU A 224 -10.62 25.90 33.61
CA GLU A 224 -9.84 26.44 34.73
C GLU A 224 -9.95 27.98 34.81
N SER A 225 -11.11 28.48 35.31
CA SER A 225 -11.11 29.73 36.08
C SER A 225 -12.35 29.77 36.97
N ASN A 226 -12.23 29.18 38.14
CA ASN A 226 -13.14 29.38 39.23
C ASN A 226 -12.72 30.61 40.04
N GLY A 227 -13.54 31.62 40.08
CA GLY A 227 -13.33 32.73 40.99
C GLY A 227 -14.22 33.95 40.73
N THR A 228 -15.37 33.97 41.46
CA THR A 228 -16.10 35.15 41.95
C THR A 228 -16.87 36.10 41.03
N SER A 229 -18.16 36.06 41.31
CA SER A 229 -19.17 37.16 41.38
C SER A 229 -19.69 37.82 40.13
N GLY A 230 -20.97 37.68 39.91
CA GLY A 230 -21.89 38.79 39.67
C GLY A 230 -22.44 38.92 38.26
N SER A 231 -23.74 38.76 38.23
CA SER A 231 -24.72 39.32 37.30
C SER A 231 -24.99 38.62 35.98
N GLY A 232 -26.24 38.24 35.84
CA GLY A 232 -26.81 37.48 34.75
C GLY A 232 -26.83 38.17 33.42
N LEU A 233 -26.74 37.37 32.39
CA LEU A 233 -27.29 37.70 31.07
C LEU A 233 -27.62 36.40 30.32
N LEU A 234 -28.82 36.40 29.82
CA LEU A 234 -29.58 35.37 29.14
C LEU A 234 -28.84 34.55 28.09
N LYS A 235 -28.74 33.26 28.30
CA LYS A 235 -28.36 32.26 27.23
C LYS A 235 -29.55 32.10 26.27
N LYS A 236 -29.42 32.57 25.04
CA LYS A 236 -30.30 32.23 23.92
C LYS A 236 -30.05 30.80 23.48
N LYS A 237 -30.95 29.91 23.83
CA LYS A 237 -31.02 28.51 23.36
C LYS A 237 -31.37 28.51 21.87
N ARG A 238 -30.47 28.11 20.99
CA ARG A 238 -30.78 27.80 19.59
C ARG A 238 -31.49 26.46 19.53
N ILE A 239 -32.79 26.51 19.22
CA ILE A 239 -33.63 25.34 18.95
C ILE A 239 -33.28 24.86 17.53
N ALA A 240 -32.69 23.65 17.41
CA ALA A 240 -32.50 22.98 16.14
C ALA A 240 -33.87 22.46 15.64
N GLY A 241 -34.40 23.08 14.60
CA GLY A 241 -35.61 22.66 13.94
C GLY A 241 -35.42 21.33 13.17
N ARG A 242 -36.03 20.30 13.68
CA ARG A 242 -36.10 18.96 13.06
C ARG A 242 -37.25 18.98 12.05
N GLY A 243 -36.97 19.26 10.78
CA GLY A 243 -37.95 19.18 9.68
C GLY A 243 -38.36 17.73 9.43
N LYS A 244 -39.57 17.36 9.82
CA LYS A 244 -40.26 16.15 9.37
C LYS A 244 -40.68 16.33 7.91
N ARG A 245 -40.13 15.53 6.99
CA ARG A 245 -40.70 15.36 5.64
C ARG A 245 -41.83 14.37 5.69
N ASN A 246 -43.05 14.84 5.49
CA ASN A 246 -44.24 14.04 5.24
C ASN A 246 -44.12 13.37 3.87
N ARG A 247 -44.24 12.03 3.84
CA ARG A 247 -44.57 11.29 2.62
C ARG A 247 -46.05 11.43 2.40
N VAL A 248 -46.43 12.01 1.27
CA VAL A 248 -47.78 11.95 0.74
C VAL A 248 -47.84 10.70 -0.16
N ASN A 249 -48.69 9.74 0.22
CA ASN A 249 -49.18 8.68 -0.67
C ASN A 249 -50.24 9.31 -1.59
N GLN A 250 -50.12 9.09 -2.89
CA GLN A 250 -51.22 9.20 -3.82
C GLN A 250 -51.41 7.87 -4.55
N ASP A 251 -52.64 7.50 -4.60
CA ASP A 251 -53.29 6.31 -5.22
C ASP A 251 -52.84 5.99 -6.65
#